data_8188f271fd5c1f14c6d56e44f8d53264
#
_entry.id   8188f271fd5c1f14c6d56e44f8d53264
#
_cell.length_a   1.000
_cell.length_b   1.000
_cell.length_c   1.000
_cell.angle_alpha   90.00
_cell.angle_beta   90.00
_cell.angle_gamma   90.00
#
_symmetry.space_group_name_H-M   'P 1'
#
loop_
_entity.id
_entity.type
_entity.pdbx_description
1 polymer ?
#
loop_
_entity_poly.entity_id
_entity_poly.type
_entity_poly.pdbx_seq_one_letter_code
_entity_poly.pdbx_strand_id
1 'polypeptide(L)'
;RGGAISCPGVRTATIQGQVHDEKCYYAMGGISGHAGLFSNATELAKLASVMLTGGYGENRYFSRNVMDAFTAPKKEDAANWGLGWWREGDNQRCWYFGTQAPSNTIGHQGWTGTLTMIDPVENLVVVYLTNKINSPVTDKAANPNNFNGNWYTASTLGFVAQLLYLE
;
A
#
# COMPACT_ATOMS: atom_id res chain seq x y z
N ARG A 1 -13.79 -5.02 -22.44
CA ARG A 1 -14.95 -4.40 -21.77
C ARG A 1 -15.39 -5.36 -20.69
N GLY A 2 -14.93 -5.18 -19.45
CA GLY A 2 -15.31 -6.02 -18.34
C GLY A 2 -16.80 -5.83 -18.01
N GLY A 3 -17.57 -6.90 -18.11
CA GLY A 3 -18.89 -6.96 -17.47
C GLY A 3 -18.75 -6.84 -15.95
N ALA A 4 -19.84 -6.51 -15.28
CA ALA A 4 -19.85 -6.52 -13.82
C ALA A 4 -19.46 -7.91 -13.31
N ILE A 5 -18.44 -7.96 -12.44
CA ILE A 5 -18.08 -9.20 -11.77
C ILE A 5 -19.17 -9.52 -10.76
N SER A 6 -19.89 -10.62 -10.98
CA SER A 6 -20.86 -11.12 -10.01
C SER A 6 -20.13 -11.80 -8.87
N CYS A 7 -20.14 -11.17 -7.70
CA CYS A 7 -19.72 -11.83 -6.47
C CYS A 7 -20.96 -12.38 -5.76
N PRO A 8 -20.93 -13.64 -5.25
CA PRO A 8 -22.06 -14.23 -4.52
C PRO A 8 -22.43 -13.50 -3.23
N GLY A 9 -21.62 -12.55 -2.81
CA GLY A 9 -21.77 -11.75 -1.61
C GLY A 9 -20.47 -11.58 -0.86
N VAL A 10 -20.48 -10.75 0.17
CA VAL A 10 -19.34 -10.55 1.07
C VAL A 10 -19.26 -11.73 2.04
N ARG A 11 -18.10 -12.34 2.18
CA ARG A 11 -17.85 -13.37 3.19
C ARG A 11 -17.98 -12.77 4.59
N THR A 12 -18.75 -13.40 5.44
CA THR A 12 -19.07 -12.89 6.80
C THR A 12 -18.31 -13.61 7.91
N ALA A 13 -17.62 -14.70 7.59
CA ALA A 13 -16.76 -15.41 8.53
C ALA A 13 -15.40 -14.73 8.67
N THR A 14 -14.71 -14.99 9.77
CA THR A 14 -13.30 -14.61 9.92
C THR A 14 -12.47 -15.33 8.86
N ILE A 15 -11.77 -14.56 8.03
CA ILE A 15 -10.94 -15.07 6.95
C ILE A 15 -9.51 -15.23 7.46
N GLN A 16 -8.94 -16.42 7.30
CA GLN A 16 -7.55 -16.72 7.62
C GLN A 16 -6.92 -17.53 6.50
N GLY A 17 -5.74 -17.14 6.03
CA GLY A 17 -5.02 -17.85 4.96
C GLY A 17 -5.66 -17.74 3.57
N GLN A 18 -6.64 -16.89 3.40
CA GLN A 18 -7.30 -16.60 2.13
C GLN A 18 -7.24 -15.12 1.81
N VAL A 19 -7.22 -14.80 0.50
CA VAL A 19 -7.27 -13.40 0.08
C VAL A 19 -8.54 -12.73 0.59
N HIS A 20 -8.37 -11.52 1.13
CA HIS A 20 -9.48 -10.76 1.70
C HIS A 20 -10.39 -10.15 0.62
N ASP A 21 -9.83 -9.65 -0.48
CA ASP A 21 -10.58 -9.01 -1.57
C ASP A 21 -11.51 -10.01 -2.25
N GLU A 22 -12.81 -9.67 -2.31
CA GLU A 22 -13.83 -10.57 -2.85
C GLU A 22 -13.71 -10.77 -4.38
N LYS A 23 -13.26 -9.74 -5.10
CA LYS A 23 -13.05 -9.85 -6.55
C LYS A 23 -11.87 -10.78 -6.84
N CYS A 24 -10.79 -10.62 -6.08
CA CYS A 24 -9.64 -11.51 -6.19
C CYS A 24 -10.05 -12.96 -5.87
N TYR A 25 -10.80 -13.15 -4.80
CA TYR A 25 -11.23 -14.49 -4.36
C TYR A 25 -12.15 -15.17 -5.38
N TYR A 26 -13.26 -14.51 -5.77
CA TYR A 26 -14.28 -15.16 -6.60
C TYR A 26 -13.97 -15.13 -8.10
N ALA A 27 -13.38 -14.06 -8.60
CA ALA A 27 -13.21 -13.86 -10.04
C ALA A 27 -11.81 -14.20 -10.56
N MET A 28 -10.80 -14.20 -9.68
CA MET A 28 -9.40 -14.39 -10.08
C MET A 28 -8.73 -15.58 -9.41
N GLY A 29 -9.52 -16.47 -8.79
CA GLY A 29 -8.99 -17.69 -8.16
C GLY A 29 -8.06 -17.42 -6.96
N GLY A 30 -8.17 -16.27 -6.31
CA GLY A 30 -7.39 -15.92 -5.12
C GLY A 30 -6.03 -15.29 -5.40
N ILE A 31 -5.63 -15.12 -6.66
CA ILE A 31 -4.33 -14.56 -7.05
C ILE A 31 -4.54 -13.43 -8.06
N SER A 32 -4.08 -12.23 -7.73
CA SER A 32 -4.13 -11.11 -8.66
C SER A 32 -3.10 -10.02 -8.33
N GLY A 33 -2.86 -9.12 -9.28
CA GLY A 33 -1.91 -8.02 -9.09
C GLY A 33 -2.40 -6.90 -8.15
N HIS A 34 -3.70 -6.84 -7.83
CA HIS A 34 -4.26 -5.79 -6.98
C HIS A 34 -4.50 -6.21 -5.53
N ALA A 35 -4.52 -7.51 -5.26
CA ALA A 35 -4.75 -8.05 -3.91
C ALA A 35 -4.28 -9.50 -3.79
N GLY A 36 -4.12 -10.00 -2.55
CA GLY A 36 -3.83 -11.40 -2.29
C GLY A 36 -2.37 -11.71 -1.98
N LEU A 37 -1.52 -10.71 -1.83
CA LEU A 37 -0.15 -10.93 -1.36
C LEU A 37 -0.15 -11.20 0.14
N PHE A 38 0.47 -12.31 0.54
CA PHE A 38 0.80 -12.67 1.92
C PHE A 38 2.31 -12.55 2.11
N SER A 39 2.74 -11.83 3.13
CA SER A 39 4.15 -11.62 3.42
C SER A 39 4.37 -11.21 4.89
N ASN A 40 5.60 -10.86 5.23
CA ASN A 40 6.00 -10.24 6.48
C ASN A 40 6.79 -8.97 6.22
N ALA A 41 7.03 -8.16 7.26
CA ALA A 41 7.68 -6.87 7.12
C ALA A 41 9.10 -6.97 6.55
N THR A 42 9.87 -7.97 6.95
CA THR A 42 11.24 -8.18 6.48
C THR A 42 11.29 -8.48 4.98
N GLU A 43 10.43 -9.38 4.50
CA GLU A 43 10.41 -9.73 3.07
C GLU A 43 9.88 -8.58 2.22
N LEU A 44 8.88 -7.84 2.70
CA LEU A 44 8.40 -6.64 2.01
C LEU A 44 9.45 -5.54 1.99
N ALA A 45 10.23 -5.36 3.04
CA ALA A 45 11.32 -4.39 3.07
C ALA A 45 12.41 -4.74 2.05
N LYS A 46 12.78 -6.02 1.91
CA LYS A 46 13.70 -6.49 0.86
C LYS A 46 13.16 -6.17 -0.54
N LEU A 47 11.89 -6.51 -0.79
CA LEU A 47 11.24 -6.21 -2.07
C LEU A 47 11.20 -4.70 -2.35
N ALA A 48 10.82 -3.91 -1.36
CA ALA A 48 10.76 -2.46 -1.48
C ALA A 48 12.13 -1.82 -1.70
N SER A 49 13.18 -2.35 -1.08
CA SER A 49 14.56 -1.86 -1.27
C SER A 49 15.07 -2.03 -2.71
N VAL A 50 14.51 -2.97 -3.47
CA VAL A 50 14.79 -3.09 -4.91
C VAL A 50 14.41 -1.82 -5.66
N MET A 51 13.38 -1.10 -5.22
CA MET A 51 12.98 0.17 -5.82
C MET A 51 13.93 1.34 -5.50
N LEU A 52 14.81 1.20 -4.52
CA LEU A 52 15.89 2.17 -4.25
C LEU A 52 17.12 1.90 -5.10
N THR A 53 17.51 0.64 -5.18
CA THR A 53 18.81 0.22 -5.72
C THR A 53 18.74 -0.40 -7.11
N GLY A 54 17.56 -0.86 -7.54
CA GLY A 54 17.36 -1.65 -8.75
C GLY A 54 17.69 -3.13 -8.57
N GLY A 55 18.07 -3.57 -7.37
CA GLY A 55 18.46 -4.94 -7.09
C GLY A 55 18.50 -5.26 -5.60
N TYR A 56 18.91 -6.48 -5.28
CA TYR A 56 19.10 -6.94 -3.91
C TYR A 56 20.34 -7.85 -3.82
N GLY A 57 21.21 -7.59 -2.88
CA GLY A 57 22.53 -8.24 -2.80
C GLY A 57 23.34 -7.97 -4.08
N GLU A 58 23.88 -9.00 -4.69
CA GLU A 58 24.63 -8.90 -5.94
C GLU A 58 23.76 -8.90 -7.20
N ASN A 59 22.46 -9.15 -7.05
CA ASN A 59 21.53 -9.28 -8.17
C ASN A 59 20.90 -7.93 -8.53
N ARG A 60 21.06 -7.53 -9.79
CA ARG A 60 20.35 -6.37 -10.33
C ARG A 60 19.18 -6.85 -11.20
N TYR A 61 17.97 -6.35 -10.88
CA TYR A 61 16.74 -6.73 -11.58
C TYR A 61 16.28 -5.64 -12.55
N PHE A 62 16.48 -4.37 -12.19
CA PHE A 62 16.00 -3.24 -12.97
C PHE A 62 17.12 -2.22 -13.22
N SER A 63 17.13 -1.66 -14.42
CA SER A 63 17.96 -0.50 -14.71
C SER A 63 17.38 0.77 -14.07
N ARG A 64 18.22 1.77 -13.87
CA ARG A 64 17.77 3.07 -13.35
C ARG A 64 16.65 3.66 -14.20
N ASN A 65 16.77 3.61 -15.52
CA ASN A 65 15.74 4.14 -16.44
C ASN A 65 14.38 3.46 -16.25
N VAL A 66 14.35 2.14 -16.01
CA VAL A 66 13.11 1.42 -15.73
C VAL A 66 12.51 1.91 -14.39
N MET A 67 13.31 2.01 -13.35
CA MET A 67 12.84 2.50 -12.06
C MET A 67 12.27 3.91 -12.15
N ASP A 68 12.98 4.82 -12.80
CA ASP A 68 12.55 6.20 -13.03
C ASP A 68 11.24 6.24 -13.83
N ALA A 69 11.10 5.41 -14.85
CA ALA A 69 9.86 5.33 -15.63
C ALA A 69 8.65 4.87 -14.81
N PHE A 70 8.85 4.00 -13.83
CA PHE A 70 7.76 3.52 -12.96
C PHE A 70 7.42 4.48 -11.83
N THR A 71 8.39 5.24 -11.35
CA THR A 71 8.22 6.11 -10.17
C THR A 71 7.96 7.58 -10.52
N ALA A 72 8.26 8.01 -11.75
CA ALA A 72 7.99 9.38 -12.20
C ALA A 72 6.48 9.70 -12.22
N PRO A 73 6.10 10.99 -12.08
CA PRO A 73 4.71 11.43 -12.29
C PRO A 73 4.24 11.05 -13.69
N LYS A 74 3.02 10.56 -13.80
CA LYS A 74 2.48 10.12 -15.11
C LYS A 74 1.97 11.26 -15.96
N LYS A 75 1.55 12.34 -15.33
CA LYS A 75 1.09 13.58 -15.96
C LYS A 75 1.45 14.76 -15.07
N GLU A 76 1.47 15.96 -15.62
CA GLU A 76 1.67 17.19 -14.84
C GLU A 76 0.58 17.37 -13.78
N ASP A 77 -0.68 17.03 -14.10
CA ASP A 77 -1.82 17.10 -13.20
C ASP A 77 -2.01 15.85 -12.31
N ALA A 78 -1.09 14.91 -12.37
CA ALA A 78 -1.12 13.66 -11.61
C ALA A 78 0.22 13.38 -10.91
N ALA A 79 0.78 14.41 -10.26
CA ALA A 79 2.06 14.35 -9.57
C ALA A 79 2.13 13.27 -8.48
N ASN A 80 0.97 12.91 -7.92
CA ASN A 80 0.81 11.90 -6.87
C ASN A 80 0.66 10.45 -7.38
N TRP A 81 0.85 10.19 -8.68
CA TRP A 81 0.76 8.87 -9.28
C TRP A 81 1.99 8.49 -10.11
N GLY A 82 2.56 7.32 -9.85
CA GLY A 82 3.48 6.59 -10.72
C GLY A 82 2.77 5.42 -11.41
N LEU A 83 3.52 4.50 -11.99
CA LEU A 83 2.98 3.23 -12.50
C LEU A 83 2.90 2.22 -11.36
N GLY A 84 1.68 1.99 -10.84
CA GLY A 84 1.45 1.10 -9.71
C GLY A 84 1.85 1.67 -8.34
N TRP A 85 2.38 2.90 -8.29
CA TRP A 85 2.80 3.55 -7.07
C TRP A 85 1.98 4.80 -6.78
N TRP A 86 1.64 5.02 -5.53
CA TRP A 86 1.33 6.34 -5.04
C TRP A 86 2.63 7.13 -4.91
N ARG A 87 2.54 8.44 -5.10
CA ARG A 87 3.63 9.38 -4.87
C ARG A 87 3.17 10.44 -3.88
N GLU A 88 4.09 10.97 -3.08
CA GLU A 88 3.79 12.11 -2.23
C GLU A 88 3.39 13.32 -3.07
N GLY A 89 4.11 13.57 -4.15
CA GLY A 89 3.79 14.65 -5.07
C GLY A 89 3.72 16.00 -4.37
N ASP A 90 2.55 16.64 -4.42
CA ASP A 90 2.31 17.95 -3.81
C ASP A 90 1.70 17.82 -2.41
N ASN A 91 2.27 16.99 -1.57
CA ASN A 91 1.80 16.73 -0.18
C ASN A 91 0.38 16.11 -0.10
N GLN A 92 -0.05 15.44 -1.16
CA GLN A 92 -1.39 14.83 -1.22
C GLN A 92 -1.48 13.48 -0.51
N ARG A 93 -0.34 12.90 -0.14
CA ARG A 93 -0.24 11.61 0.55
C ARG A 93 0.31 11.72 1.97
N CYS A 94 0.37 12.91 2.53
CA CYS A 94 0.88 13.16 3.87
C CYS A 94 0.18 12.33 4.96
N TRP A 95 -1.09 11.98 4.76
CA TRP A 95 -1.84 11.09 5.66
C TRP A 95 -1.27 9.66 5.73
N TYR A 96 -0.50 9.27 4.72
CA TYR A 96 0.11 7.95 4.63
C TYR A 96 1.62 7.99 4.84
N PHE A 97 2.29 8.99 4.29
CA PHE A 97 3.76 9.07 4.29
C PHE A 97 4.33 10.04 5.32
N GLY A 98 3.48 10.87 5.94
CA GLY A 98 3.92 11.95 6.83
C GLY A 98 4.16 13.25 6.09
N THR A 99 4.09 14.36 6.82
CA THR A 99 4.22 15.71 6.23
C THR A 99 5.65 16.09 5.84
N GLN A 100 6.64 15.31 6.26
CA GLN A 100 8.06 15.55 5.97
C GLN A 100 8.59 14.68 4.82
N ALA A 101 7.77 13.76 4.32
CA ALA A 101 8.15 12.90 3.21
C ALA A 101 8.42 13.72 1.94
N PRO A 102 9.58 13.55 1.27
CA PRO A 102 9.88 14.23 0.02
C PRO A 102 8.87 13.90 -1.09
N SER A 103 8.68 14.85 -2.03
CA SER A 103 7.70 14.72 -3.12
C SER A 103 7.91 13.50 -4.04
N ASN A 104 9.11 12.96 -4.08
CA ASN A 104 9.44 11.76 -4.84
C ASN A 104 9.32 10.45 -4.03
N THR A 105 8.90 10.54 -2.77
CA THR A 105 8.52 9.37 -1.98
C THR A 105 7.39 8.61 -2.67
N ILE A 106 7.53 7.31 -2.74
CA ILE A 106 6.56 6.39 -3.33
C ILE A 106 6.10 5.36 -2.31
N GLY A 107 4.97 4.75 -2.57
CA GLY A 107 4.46 3.70 -1.69
C GLY A 107 3.07 3.26 -2.08
N HIS A 108 2.47 2.43 -1.26
CA HIS A 108 1.07 2.07 -1.37
C HIS A 108 0.54 1.54 -0.04
N GLN A 109 -0.73 1.77 0.22
CA GLN A 109 -1.40 1.16 1.37
C GLN A 109 -2.17 -0.09 0.95
N GLY A 110 -2.37 -1.00 1.91
CA GLY A 110 -3.36 -2.06 1.82
C GLY A 110 -4.64 -1.71 2.59
N TRP A 111 -5.78 -2.17 2.09
CA TRP A 111 -7.07 -1.93 2.74
C TRP A 111 -7.15 -2.46 4.18
N THR A 112 -6.40 -3.50 4.49
CA THR A 112 -6.31 -4.09 5.83
C THR A 112 -5.52 -3.26 6.84
N GLY A 113 -4.96 -2.12 6.44
CA GLY A 113 -4.18 -1.22 7.29
C GLY A 113 -2.67 -1.40 7.18
N THR A 114 -2.20 -1.92 6.05
CA THR A 114 -0.78 -2.05 5.76
C THR A 114 -0.27 -0.85 4.96
N LEU A 115 1.00 -0.54 5.09
CA LEU A 115 1.70 0.49 4.32
C LEU A 115 3.08 -0.01 3.93
N THR A 116 3.47 0.24 2.69
CA THR A 116 4.86 0.23 2.25
C THR A 116 5.20 1.60 1.70
N MET A 117 6.26 2.21 2.21
CA MET A 117 6.75 3.53 1.81
C MET A 117 8.23 3.42 1.47
N ILE A 118 8.66 4.12 0.43
CA ILE A 118 10.02 4.14 -0.09
C ILE A 118 10.40 5.58 -0.34
N ASP A 119 11.38 6.05 0.39
CA ASP A 119 11.94 7.39 0.25
C ASP A 119 13.33 7.31 -0.39
N PRO A 120 13.46 7.72 -1.65
CA PRO A 120 14.75 7.67 -2.34
C PRO A 120 15.72 8.78 -1.95
N VAL A 121 15.29 9.83 -1.22
CA VAL A 121 16.15 10.91 -0.74
C VAL A 121 16.90 10.45 0.50
N GLU A 122 16.16 9.93 1.47
CA GLU A 122 16.72 9.43 2.73
C GLU A 122 17.20 7.98 2.64
N ASN A 123 17.05 7.36 1.45
CA ASN A 123 17.35 5.93 1.25
C ASN A 123 16.61 5.04 2.27
N LEU A 124 15.36 5.36 2.53
CA LEU A 124 14.54 4.78 3.58
C LEU A 124 13.43 3.90 3.02
N VAL A 125 13.23 2.75 3.62
CA VAL A 125 12.06 1.89 3.40
C VAL A 125 11.31 1.73 4.71
N VAL A 126 10.02 1.99 4.69
CA VAL A 126 9.12 1.78 5.82
C VAL A 126 8.08 0.73 5.44
N VAL A 127 7.97 -0.30 6.24
CA VAL A 127 6.89 -1.29 6.14
C VAL A 127 6.13 -1.31 7.45
N TYR A 128 4.86 -0.97 7.39
CA TYR A 128 3.98 -0.92 8.53
C TYR A 128 2.81 -1.88 8.30
N LEU A 129 2.70 -2.89 9.15
CA LEU A 129 1.69 -3.94 9.01
C LEU A 129 0.73 -3.91 10.18
N THR A 130 -0.54 -3.71 9.88
CA THR A 130 -1.64 -3.83 10.84
C THR A 130 -2.74 -4.72 10.29
N ASN A 131 -3.66 -5.09 11.16
CA ASN A 131 -4.88 -5.79 10.78
C ASN A 131 -6.09 -5.03 11.34
N LYS A 132 -6.27 -3.79 10.89
CA LYS A 132 -7.33 -2.88 11.37
C LYS A 132 -8.73 -3.46 11.19
N ILE A 133 -8.93 -4.26 10.15
CA ILE A 133 -10.23 -4.85 9.85
C ILE A 133 -10.54 -6.09 10.71
N ASN A 134 -9.57 -6.63 11.45
CA ASN A 134 -9.85 -7.61 12.50
C ASN A 134 -10.37 -6.91 13.77
N SER A 135 -11.41 -6.11 13.60
CA SER A 135 -12.08 -5.35 14.64
C SER A 135 -13.58 -5.25 14.35
N PRO A 136 -14.43 -5.00 15.35
CA PRO A 136 -15.85 -4.83 15.13
C PRO A 136 -16.18 -3.71 14.14
N VAL A 137 -17.25 -3.87 13.39
CA VAL A 137 -17.86 -2.80 12.60
C VAL A 137 -18.66 -1.90 13.52
N THR A 138 -18.36 -0.61 13.55
CA THR A 138 -18.93 0.36 14.51
C THR A 138 -20.42 0.57 14.29
N ASP A 139 -20.83 0.76 13.04
CA ASP A 139 -22.23 0.88 12.64
C ASP A 139 -22.44 0.17 11.31
N LYS A 140 -22.84 -1.08 11.39
CA LYS A 140 -23.01 -1.94 10.23
C LYS A 140 -24.14 -1.47 9.30
N ALA A 141 -25.16 -0.83 9.84
CA ALA A 141 -26.30 -0.36 9.06
C ALA A 141 -25.95 0.90 8.25
N ALA A 142 -25.20 1.83 8.87
CA ALA A 142 -24.78 3.05 8.20
C ALA A 142 -23.60 2.81 7.24
N ASN A 143 -22.61 2.04 7.64
CA ASN A 143 -21.43 1.73 6.83
C ASN A 143 -20.78 0.41 7.24
N PRO A 144 -20.96 -0.67 6.45
CA PRO A 144 -20.38 -1.98 6.74
C PRO A 144 -18.85 -2.02 6.68
N ASN A 145 -18.21 -0.98 6.17
CA ASN A 145 -16.75 -0.85 6.07
C ASN A 145 -16.17 0.06 7.17
N ASN A 146 -16.97 0.53 8.11
CA ASN A 146 -16.50 1.35 9.19
C ASN A 146 -16.06 0.49 10.38
N PHE A 147 -14.87 -0.04 10.28
CA PHE A 147 -14.26 -0.86 11.35
C PHE A 147 -13.76 0.02 12.49
N ASN A 148 -13.88 -0.45 13.71
CA ASN A 148 -13.33 0.23 14.88
C ASN A 148 -11.81 0.46 14.73
N GLY A 149 -11.10 -0.47 14.12
CA GLY A 149 -9.68 -0.34 13.79
C GLY A 149 -9.33 0.80 12.83
N ASN A 150 -10.29 1.36 12.09
CA ASN A 150 -10.06 2.52 11.21
C ASN A 150 -9.58 3.75 12.00
N TRP A 151 -10.06 3.92 13.22
CA TRP A 151 -9.63 5.00 14.10
C TRP A 151 -8.12 5.00 14.33
N TYR A 152 -7.52 3.84 14.47
CA TYR A 152 -6.09 3.71 14.77
C TYR A 152 -5.18 3.86 13.55
N THR A 153 -5.71 3.75 12.34
CA THR A 153 -4.87 3.68 11.14
C THR A 153 -5.17 4.75 10.10
N ALA A 154 -6.39 5.27 10.02
CA ALA A 154 -6.78 6.20 8.97
C ALA A 154 -6.03 7.54 9.03
N SER A 155 -5.61 7.96 10.24
CA SER A 155 -4.84 9.20 10.44
C SER A 155 -3.46 8.95 11.06
N THR A 156 -3.10 7.71 11.34
CA THR A 156 -1.89 7.37 12.10
C THR A 156 -0.78 6.75 11.27
N LEU A 157 -1.05 6.26 10.06
CA LEU A 157 -0.01 5.73 9.18
C LEU A 157 1.06 6.78 8.90
N GLY A 158 0.66 7.99 8.53
CA GLY A 158 1.56 9.11 8.31
C GLY A 158 2.31 9.55 9.57
N PHE A 159 1.70 9.48 10.75
CA PHE A 159 2.40 9.77 12.01
C PHE A 159 3.52 8.79 12.31
N VAL A 160 3.29 7.50 12.07
CA VAL A 160 4.34 6.49 12.27
C VAL A 160 5.51 6.75 11.32
N ALA A 161 5.22 7.01 10.05
CA ALA A 161 6.25 7.37 9.07
C ALA A 161 6.98 8.66 9.46
N GLN A 162 6.25 9.67 9.91
CA GLN A 162 6.80 10.97 10.30
C GLN A 162 7.80 10.88 11.48
N LEU A 163 7.59 9.95 12.42
CA LEU A 163 8.52 9.77 13.54
C LEU A 163 9.94 9.42 13.08
N LEU A 164 10.09 8.83 11.89
CA LEU A 164 11.38 8.46 11.32
C LEU A 164 12.15 9.65 10.74
N TYR A 165 11.52 10.81 10.61
CA TYR A 165 12.13 12.05 10.15
C TYR A 165 12.43 13.04 11.30
N LEU A 166 12.23 12.63 12.55
CA LEU A 166 12.38 13.52 13.71
C LEU A 166 13.75 13.40 14.41
N GLU A 167 14.72 12.73 13.79
CA GLU A 167 16.10 12.65 14.31
C GLU A 167 16.95 13.86 13.95
#